data_f1cb3b2d4fe7606178a6b8ce329a75db
#
_entry.id   f1cb3b2d4fe7606178a6b8ce329a75db
#
_cell.length_a   1.000
_cell.length_b   1.000
_cell.length_c   1.000
_cell.angle_alpha   90.00
_cell.angle_beta   90.00
_cell.angle_gamma   90.00
#
_symmetry.space_group_name_H-M   'P 1'
#
loop_
_entity.id
_entity.type
_entity.pdbx_description
1 polymer ?
#
loop_
_entity_poly.entity_id
_entity_poly.type
_entity_poly.pdbx_seq_one_letter_code
_entity_poly.pdbx_strand_id
1 'polypeptide(L)'
;MTLEEAKEKCKMLETLNLDIWNAERSSTKAELCSMFRDCWKSIASSGYRILRYKELDTKLGYKVPKFKIREDKSEDIVEIIDNRGKGNHHGDCTTRAISFCTGVDYETIQKEQFANVAKAKASYWGTKLTWRCHKVWSMSLFERGFCELQLPRKVSAKVFIRLFKDAGLNEGVIAAKSAHHLAAIDMKSKKILDMWNSAGCRIKSIFVPTAQKSVWMTKLNAILG
;
A
#
# COMPACT_ATOMS: atom_id res chain seq x y z
N MET A 1 -1.98 -14.22 -19.59
CA MET A 1 -1.66 -13.12 -20.55
C MET A 1 -0.19 -13.17 -20.85
N THR A 2 0.17 -13.23 -22.11
CA THR A 2 1.57 -13.18 -22.58
C THR A 2 2.13 -11.76 -22.49
N LEU A 3 3.44 -11.62 -22.61
CA LEU A 3 4.10 -10.31 -22.64
C LEU A 3 3.61 -9.45 -23.83
N GLU A 4 3.40 -10.07 -24.99
CA GLU A 4 2.92 -9.35 -26.17
C GLU A 4 1.48 -8.86 -26.01
N GLU A 5 0.58 -9.71 -25.50
CA GLU A 5 -0.80 -9.29 -25.14
C GLU A 5 -0.81 -8.15 -24.13
N ALA A 6 0.10 -8.18 -23.16
CA ALA A 6 0.22 -7.11 -22.17
C ALA A 6 0.74 -5.81 -22.79
N LYS A 7 1.69 -5.88 -23.76
CA LYS A 7 2.16 -4.71 -24.53
C LYS A 7 1.05 -4.10 -25.39
N GLU A 8 0.23 -4.92 -26.04
CA GLU A 8 -0.92 -4.44 -26.81
C GLU A 8 -1.94 -3.74 -25.91
N LYS A 9 -2.24 -4.33 -24.77
CA LYS A 9 -3.11 -3.66 -23.77
C LYS A 9 -2.52 -2.36 -23.24
N CYS A 10 -1.20 -2.21 -23.16
CA CYS A 10 -0.57 -0.93 -22.83
C CYS A 10 -0.83 0.14 -23.91
N LYS A 11 -0.78 -0.20 -25.19
CA LYS A 11 -1.17 0.72 -26.26
C LYS A 11 -2.64 1.12 -26.15
N MET A 12 -3.51 0.17 -25.81
CA MET A 12 -4.92 0.44 -25.56
C MET A 12 -5.11 1.42 -24.38
N LEU A 13 -4.32 1.31 -23.30
CA LEU A 13 -4.34 2.27 -22.21
C LEU A 13 -3.93 3.69 -22.65
N GLU A 14 -2.99 3.80 -23.60
CA GLU A 14 -2.57 5.09 -24.16
C GLU A 14 -3.71 5.74 -24.94
N THR A 15 -4.38 4.97 -25.81
CA THR A 15 -5.56 5.41 -26.56
C THR A 15 -6.69 5.83 -25.63
N LEU A 16 -7.09 4.97 -24.70
CA LEU A 16 -8.13 5.26 -23.73
C LEU A 16 -7.82 6.51 -22.88
N ASN A 17 -6.55 6.72 -22.53
CA ASN A 17 -6.17 7.93 -21.78
C ASN A 17 -6.32 9.21 -22.63
N LEU A 18 -6.04 9.15 -23.92
CA LEU A 18 -6.25 10.25 -24.85
C LEU A 18 -7.74 10.50 -25.08
N ASP A 19 -8.54 9.43 -25.27
CA ASP A 19 -9.98 9.53 -25.45
C ASP A 19 -10.67 10.10 -24.22
N ILE A 20 -10.25 9.71 -23.00
CA ILE A 20 -10.74 10.30 -21.74
C ILE A 20 -10.44 11.80 -21.69
N TRP A 21 -9.26 12.21 -22.16
CA TRP A 21 -8.89 13.62 -22.19
C TRP A 21 -9.77 14.42 -23.16
N ASN A 22 -10.07 13.86 -24.32
CA ASN A 22 -10.84 14.51 -25.39
C ASN A 22 -12.36 14.37 -25.24
N ALA A 23 -12.83 13.56 -24.28
CA ALA A 23 -14.27 13.34 -24.09
C ALA A 23 -14.96 14.58 -23.53
N GLU A 24 -15.92 15.11 -24.28
CA GLU A 24 -16.71 16.29 -23.89
C GLU A 24 -17.85 15.91 -22.93
N ARG A 25 -18.49 14.74 -23.14
CA ARG A 25 -19.62 14.29 -22.33
C ARG A 25 -19.17 13.51 -21.11
N SER A 26 -19.74 13.82 -19.96
CA SER A 26 -19.41 13.17 -18.69
C SER A 26 -19.73 11.66 -18.67
N SER A 27 -20.83 11.23 -19.34
CA SER A 27 -21.18 9.81 -19.47
C SER A 27 -20.12 9.03 -20.25
N THR A 28 -19.75 9.50 -21.44
CA THR A 28 -18.69 8.91 -22.25
C THR A 28 -17.36 8.84 -21.50
N LYS A 29 -17.01 9.90 -20.78
CA LYS A 29 -15.81 9.94 -19.94
C LYS A 29 -15.84 8.90 -18.83
N ALA A 30 -17.01 8.68 -18.21
CA ALA A 30 -17.18 7.66 -17.17
C ALA A 30 -16.99 6.23 -17.70
N GLU A 31 -17.54 5.94 -18.89
CA GLU A 31 -17.37 4.65 -19.57
C GLU A 31 -15.91 4.39 -19.94
N LEU A 32 -15.24 5.37 -20.55
CA LEU A 32 -13.82 5.26 -20.91
C LEU A 32 -12.94 5.07 -19.66
N CYS A 33 -13.24 5.75 -18.56
CA CYS A 33 -12.55 5.54 -17.28
C CYS A 33 -12.79 4.14 -16.71
N SER A 34 -13.95 3.53 -16.94
CA SER A 34 -14.19 2.14 -16.54
C SER A 34 -13.35 1.18 -17.37
N MET A 35 -13.39 1.31 -18.70
CA MET A 35 -12.58 0.51 -19.61
C MET A 35 -11.07 0.62 -19.30
N PHE A 36 -10.59 1.83 -19.02
CA PHE A 36 -9.20 2.05 -18.60
C PHE A 36 -8.84 1.28 -17.35
N ARG A 37 -9.70 1.34 -16.31
CA ARG A 37 -9.50 0.63 -15.05
C ARG A 37 -9.49 -0.88 -15.24
N ASP A 38 -10.36 -1.41 -16.07
CA ASP A 38 -10.46 -2.86 -16.30
C ASP A 38 -9.28 -3.37 -17.12
N CYS A 39 -8.84 -2.62 -18.12
CA CYS A 39 -7.63 -2.91 -18.86
C CYS A 39 -6.39 -2.88 -17.93
N TRP A 40 -6.27 -1.87 -17.08
CA TRP A 40 -5.19 -1.76 -16.10
C TRP A 40 -5.17 -2.94 -15.13
N LYS A 41 -6.32 -3.29 -14.55
CA LYS A 41 -6.44 -4.44 -13.65
C LYS A 41 -6.08 -5.75 -14.33
N SER A 42 -6.52 -5.94 -15.58
CA SER A 42 -6.22 -7.14 -16.36
C SER A 42 -4.70 -7.34 -16.57
N ILE A 43 -3.95 -6.27 -16.84
CA ILE A 43 -2.49 -6.33 -16.96
C ILE A 43 -1.86 -6.60 -15.60
N ALA A 44 -2.27 -5.86 -14.56
CA ALA A 44 -1.69 -5.98 -13.23
C ALA A 44 -1.92 -7.36 -12.60
N SER A 45 -3.10 -7.98 -12.82
CA SER A 45 -3.41 -9.32 -12.32
C SER A 45 -2.65 -10.44 -13.05
N SER A 46 -2.00 -10.12 -14.16
CA SER A 46 -1.21 -11.08 -14.94
C SER A 46 0.29 -11.02 -14.65
N GLY A 47 0.68 -10.41 -13.52
CA GLY A 47 2.07 -10.36 -13.08
C GLY A 47 2.91 -9.26 -13.76
N TYR A 48 2.27 -8.28 -14.38
CA TYR A 48 2.99 -7.16 -15.01
C TYR A 48 2.78 -5.85 -14.25
N ARG A 49 3.88 -5.12 -14.04
CA ARG A 49 3.85 -3.77 -13.50
C ARG A 49 3.75 -2.76 -14.63
N ILE A 50 2.75 -1.89 -14.56
CA ILE A 50 2.54 -0.80 -15.51
C ILE A 50 3.28 0.44 -14.99
N LEU A 51 4.16 0.98 -15.83
CA LEU A 51 4.89 2.22 -15.58
C LEU A 51 4.32 3.30 -16.48
N ARG A 52 3.83 4.40 -15.87
CA ARG A 52 3.38 5.59 -16.58
C ARG A 52 4.53 6.60 -16.66
N TYR A 53 4.80 7.09 -17.83
CA TYR A 53 5.74 8.17 -18.07
C TYR A 53 5.12 9.18 -19.02
N LYS A 54 5.71 10.38 -19.13
CA LYS A 54 5.22 11.44 -20.00
C LYS A 54 6.25 11.71 -21.08
N GLU A 55 5.83 11.60 -22.31
CA GLU A 55 6.63 12.03 -23.48
C GLU A 55 6.16 13.40 -23.96
N LEU A 56 7.10 14.21 -24.43
CA LEU A 56 6.76 15.46 -25.08
C LEU A 56 6.27 15.13 -26.51
N ASP A 57 5.02 15.46 -26.79
CA ASP A 57 4.49 15.42 -28.14
C ASP A 57 4.76 16.78 -28.80
N THR A 58 5.68 16.80 -29.75
CA THR A 58 6.09 18.02 -30.46
C THR A 58 4.99 18.61 -31.34
N LYS A 59 4.03 17.79 -31.79
CA LYS A 59 2.89 18.27 -32.59
C LYS A 59 1.82 18.93 -31.74
N LEU A 60 1.61 18.41 -30.54
CA LEU A 60 0.56 18.86 -29.63
C LEU A 60 1.10 19.84 -28.57
N GLY A 61 2.42 19.99 -28.45
CA GLY A 61 3.04 20.91 -27.48
C GLY A 61 2.91 20.53 -26.02
N TYR A 62 2.35 19.35 -25.70
CA TYR A 62 2.21 18.89 -24.33
C TYR A 62 2.68 17.45 -24.10
N LYS A 63 2.83 17.06 -22.85
CA LYS A 63 3.34 15.74 -22.47
C LYS A 63 2.24 14.69 -22.54
N VAL A 64 2.32 13.82 -23.54
CA VAL A 64 1.41 12.69 -23.73
C VAL A 64 1.75 11.56 -22.75
N PRO A 65 0.77 11.02 -21.99
CA PRO A 65 1.00 9.84 -21.17
C PRO A 65 1.29 8.62 -22.01
N LYS A 66 2.39 7.95 -21.68
CA LYS A 66 2.80 6.67 -22.25
C LYS A 66 2.90 5.62 -21.16
N PHE A 67 2.77 4.36 -21.54
CA PHE A 67 2.83 3.23 -20.61
C PHE A 67 3.86 2.21 -21.07
N LYS A 68 4.63 1.69 -20.13
CA LYS A 68 5.52 0.53 -20.34
C LYS A 68 5.15 -0.55 -19.35
N ILE A 69 5.30 -1.79 -19.77
CA ILE A 69 5.17 -2.93 -18.88
C ILE A 69 6.54 -3.48 -18.51
N ARG A 70 6.60 -3.99 -17.29
CA ARG A 70 7.74 -4.70 -16.75
C ARG A 70 7.20 -5.90 -15.99
N GLU A 71 7.87 -7.04 -16.05
CA GLU A 71 7.58 -8.15 -15.16
C GLU A 71 7.64 -7.67 -13.72
N ASP A 72 6.61 -7.95 -12.98
CA ASP A 72 6.58 -7.62 -11.57
C ASP A 72 7.23 -8.73 -10.77
N LYS A 73 8.56 -8.66 -10.68
CA LYS A 73 9.35 -9.61 -9.84
C LYS A 73 9.11 -9.44 -8.33
N SER A 74 8.10 -8.68 -7.94
CA SER A 74 7.73 -8.52 -6.52
C SER A 74 6.74 -9.57 -6.04
N GLU A 75 6.26 -10.47 -6.89
CA GLU A 75 5.35 -11.57 -6.52
C GLU A 75 5.95 -12.48 -5.44
N ASP A 76 7.28 -12.65 -5.44
CA ASP A 76 7.97 -13.45 -4.43
C ASP A 76 7.92 -12.84 -3.01
N ILE A 77 7.62 -11.53 -2.91
CA ILE A 77 7.67 -10.79 -1.63
C ILE A 77 6.31 -10.20 -1.21
N VAL A 78 5.26 -10.38 -2.02
CA VAL A 78 3.92 -9.93 -1.67
C VAL A 78 2.96 -11.11 -1.72
N GLU A 79 2.34 -11.36 -0.59
CA GLU A 79 1.24 -12.31 -0.49
C GLU A 79 -0.07 -11.52 -0.52
N ILE A 80 -0.86 -11.73 -1.58
CA ILE A 80 -2.14 -11.06 -1.74
C ILE A 80 -3.19 -11.79 -0.93
N ILE A 81 -3.56 -11.21 0.21
CA ILE A 81 -4.52 -11.79 1.13
C ILE A 81 -5.64 -10.79 1.39
N ASP A 82 -6.87 -11.23 1.18
CA ASP A 82 -8.05 -10.51 1.63
C ASP A 82 -8.53 -11.09 2.97
N ASN A 83 -8.22 -10.40 4.05
CA ASN A 83 -8.65 -10.76 5.40
C ASN A 83 -9.90 -9.98 5.86
N ARG A 84 -10.61 -9.34 4.94
CA ARG A 84 -11.84 -8.61 5.24
C ARG A 84 -12.99 -9.58 5.47
N GLY A 85 -13.82 -9.25 6.43
CA GLY A 85 -15.14 -9.85 6.54
C GLY A 85 -16.09 -9.44 5.40
N LYS A 86 -17.37 -9.79 5.50
CA LYS A 86 -18.40 -9.41 4.52
C LYS A 86 -18.60 -7.88 4.56
N GLY A 87 -17.97 -7.15 3.63
CA GLY A 87 -18.13 -5.71 3.53
C GLY A 87 -17.18 -5.08 2.52
N ASN A 88 -17.67 -4.09 1.79
CA ASN A 88 -16.88 -3.37 0.78
C ASN A 88 -16.35 -2.07 1.41
N HIS A 89 -15.17 -2.14 1.99
CA HIS A 89 -14.59 -1.02 2.73
C HIS A 89 -13.40 -0.42 1.96
N HIS A 90 -13.62 0.71 1.29
CA HIS A 90 -12.53 1.46 0.69
C HIS A 90 -11.68 2.15 1.76
N GLY A 91 -10.35 2.04 1.64
CA GLY A 91 -9.38 2.75 2.49
C GLY A 91 -9.18 2.12 3.87
N ASP A 92 -9.32 0.82 3.98
CA ASP A 92 -9.24 0.02 5.21
C ASP A 92 -7.86 -0.63 5.45
N CYS A 93 -6.83 -0.19 4.74
CA CYS A 93 -5.49 -0.75 4.84
C CYS A 93 -4.95 -0.80 6.29
N THR A 94 -5.37 0.15 7.14
CA THR A 94 -4.97 0.19 8.55
C THR A 94 -5.61 -0.95 9.33
N THR A 95 -6.91 -1.19 9.15
CA THR A 95 -7.63 -2.28 9.82
C THR A 95 -7.02 -3.64 9.45
N ARG A 96 -6.77 -3.86 8.16
CA ARG A 96 -6.17 -5.10 7.65
C ARG A 96 -4.77 -5.35 8.20
N ALA A 97 -3.90 -4.33 8.11
CA ALA A 97 -2.53 -4.45 8.59
C ALA A 97 -2.48 -4.70 10.10
N ILE A 98 -3.33 -4.03 10.89
CA ILE A 98 -3.41 -4.23 12.33
C ILE A 98 -3.92 -5.65 12.65
N SER A 99 -4.93 -6.13 11.94
CA SER A 99 -5.42 -7.52 12.08
C SER A 99 -4.30 -8.53 11.86
N PHE A 100 -3.51 -8.39 10.80
CA PHE A 100 -2.35 -9.27 10.56
C PHE A 100 -1.28 -9.18 11.67
N CYS A 101 -0.96 -7.96 12.12
CA CYS A 101 0.07 -7.76 13.15
C CYS A 101 -0.32 -8.32 14.50
N THR A 102 -1.60 -8.29 14.83
CA THR A 102 -2.11 -8.62 16.17
C THR A 102 -2.75 -10.01 16.25
N GLY A 103 -3.05 -10.63 15.10
CA GLY A 103 -3.82 -11.88 15.04
C GLY A 103 -5.30 -11.71 15.40
N VAL A 104 -5.77 -10.49 15.63
CA VAL A 104 -7.17 -10.19 15.92
C VAL A 104 -7.95 -10.07 14.62
N ASP A 105 -9.17 -10.56 14.59
CA ASP A 105 -9.99 -10.51 13.38
C ASP A 105 -10.29 -9.08 12.91
N TYR A 106 -10.52 -8.94 11.61
CA TYR A 106 -10.71 -7.67 10.95
C TYR A 106 -11.89 -6.86 11.54
N GLU A 107 -13.01 -7.52 11.82
CA GLU A 107 -14.23 -6.85 12.28
C GLU A 107 -14.05 -6.29 13.69
N THR A 108 -13.35 -7.01 14.55
CA THR A 108 -13.00 -6.56 15.91
C THR A 108 -12.10 -5.33 15.85
N ILE A 109 -11.03 -5.36 15.04
CA ILE A 109 -10.15 -4.18 14.84
C ILE A 109 -10.93 -3.00 14.28
N GLN A 110 -11.84 -3.22 13.34
CA GLN A 110 -12.66 -2.15 12.77
C GLN A 110 -13.56 -1.50 13.82
N LYS A 111 -14.25 -2.29 14.65
CA LYS A 111 -15.09 -1.79 15.75
C LYS A 111 -14.27 -0.97 16.74
N GLU A 112 -13.08 -1.44 17.09
CA GLU A 112 -12.16 -0.70 17.95
C GLU A 112 -11.72 0.63 17.36
N GLN A 113 -11.38 0.67 16.08
CA GLN A 113 -11.00 1.93 15.42
C GLN A 113 -12.14 2.94 15.43
N PHE A 114 -13.38 2.51 15.26
CA PHE A 114 -14.53 3.39 15.42
C PHE A 114 -14.69 3.87 16.87
N ALA A 115 -14.52 3.00 17.87
CA ALA A 115 -14.54 3.37 19.27
C ALA A 115 -13.40 4.35 19.63
N ASN A 116 -12.21 4.15 19.06
CA ASN A 116 -11.05 5.02 19.24
C ASN A 116 -11.29 6.43 18.69
N VAL A 117 -12.17 6.63 17.70
CA VAL A 117 -12.58 7.98 17.27
C VAL A 117 -13.20 8.75 18.41
N ALA A 118 -14.09 8.13 19.21
CA ALA A 118 -14.74 8.77 20.34
C ALA A 118 -13.73 9.10 21.44
N LYS A 119 -12.84 8.16 21.78
CA LYS A 119 -11.76 8.37 22.75
C LYS A 119 -10.83 9.54 22.33
N ALA A 120 -10.42 9.55 21.05
CA ALA A 120 -9.54 10.59 20.53
C ALA A 120 -10.22 11.97 20.49
N LYS A 121 -11.51 12.07 20.18
CA LYS A 121 -12.27 13.32 20.19
C LYS A 121 -12.30 13.96 21.58
N ALA A 122 -12.38 13.16 22.64
CA ALA A 122 -12.35 13.66 24.01
C ALA A 122 -11.03 14.39 24.35
N SER A 123 -9.93 14.04 23.65
CA SER A 123 -8.60 14.61 23.87
C SER A 123 -8.21 15.72 22.88
N TYR A 124 -8.98 15.94 21.82
CA TYR A 124 -8.65 16.88 20.73
C TYR A 124 -9.85 17.73 20.32
N TRP A 125 -9.97 18.91 20.92
CA TRP A 125 -11.00 19.90 20.57
C TRP A 125 -10.76 20.46 19.16
N GLY A 126 -11.83 20.50 18.34
CA GLY A 126 -11.85 21.21 17.07
C GLY A 126 -11.31 20.45 15.83
N THR A 127 -10.80 19.23 15.97
CA THR A 127 -10.29 18.46 14.82
C THR A 127 -11.31 17.43 14.31
N LYS A 128 -11.56 17.42 13.00
CA LYS A 128 -12.39 16.37 12.37
C LYS A 128 -11.62 15.04 12.34
N LEU A 129 -11.71 14.27 13.42
CA LEU A 129 -11.07 12.97 13.52
C LEU A 129 -11.93 11.89 12.85
N THR A 130 -11.28 11.03 12.11
CA THR A 130 -11.87 9.82 11.53
C THR A 130 -11.06 8.60 11.93
N TRP A 131 -11.63 7.41 11.82
CA TRP A 131 -10.92 6.14 12.07
C TRP A 131 -9.67 5.96 11.19
N ARG A 132 -9.56 6.69 10.07
CA ARG A 132 -8.38 6.70 9.17
C ARG A 132 -7.24 7.59 9.65
N CYS A 133 -7.47 8.43 10.66
CA CYS A 133 -6.41 9.28 11.21
C CYS A 133 -5.37 8.44 11.93
N HIS A 134 -4.08 8.77 11.72
CA HIS A 134 -2.97 8.07 12.35
C HIS A 134 -3.14 7.96 13.88
N LYS A 135 -3.49 9.05 14.55
CA LYS A 135 -3.70 9.09 16.00
C LYS A 135 -4.81 8.16 16.49
N VAL A 136 -5.77 7.82 15.63
CA VAL A 136 -6.91 6.95 15.97
C VAL A 136 -6.55 5.49 15.80
N TRP A 137 -6.14 5.10 14.57
CA TRP A 137 -5.88 3.69 14.29
C TRP A 137 -4.63 3.15 15.01
N SER A 138 -3.62 4.01 15.25
CA SER A 138 -2.41 3.58 15.98
C SER A 138 -2.68 3.24 17.46
N MET A 139 -3.76 3.73 18.05
CA MET A 139 -4.16 3.34 19.41
C MET A 139 -4.35 1.83 19.52
N SER A 140 -4.95 1.18 18.50
CA SER A 140 -5.14 -0.27 18.51
C SER A 140 -3.83 -1.05 18.52
N LEU A 141 -2.74 -0.52 17.95
CA LEU A 141 -1.40 -1.10 18.02
C LEU A 141 -0.74 -0.80 19.38
N PHE A 142 -0.82 0.44 19.85
CA PHE A 142 -0.21 0.82 21.14
C PHE A 142 -0.84 0.08 22.33
N GLU A 143 -2.16 -0.07 22.33
CA GLU A 143 -2.88 -0.84 23.37
C GLU A 143 -2.48 -2.33 23.38
N ARG A 144 -1.90 -2.84 22.28
CA ARG A 144 -1.39 -4.22 22.15
C ARG A 144 0.13 -4.33 22.27
N GLY A 145 0.76 -3.31 22.83
CA GLY A 145 2.18 -3.32 23.14
C GLY A 145 3.10 -3.13 21.92
N PHE A 146 2.62 -2.52 20.85
CA PHE A 146 3.47 -2.08 19.74
C PHE A 146 3.95 -0.65 19.99
N CYS A 147 5.10 -0.30 19.41
CA CYS A 147 5.61 1.05 19.36
C CYS A 147 5.97 1.45 17.93
N GLU A 148 5.82 2.74 17.60
CA GLU A 148 6.22 3.28 16.30
C GLU A 148 7.70 3.66 16.30
N LEU A 149 8.44 3.20 15.30
CA LEU A 149 9.84 3.57 15.05
C LEU A 149 9.93 4.27 13.70
N GLN A 150 10.50 5.47 13.68
CA GLN A 150 10.79 6.18 12.43
C GLN A 150 11.99 5.56 11.75
N LEU A 151 11.94 5.43 10.43
CA LEU A 151 13.11 4.99 9.67
C LEU A 151 14.08 6.16 9.50
N PRO A 152 15.41 5.97 9.67
CA PRO A 152 16.42 6.98 9.38
C PRO A 152 16.32 7.53 7.96
N ARG A 153 16.02 6.64 7.00
CA ARG A 153 15.69 7.01 5.62
C ARG A 153 14.52 6.21 5.08
N LYS A 154 13.75 6.84 4.19
CA LYS A 154 12.61 6.17 3.53
C LYS A 154 13.10 5.19 2.47
N VAL A 155 12.67 3.93 2.56
CA VAL A 155 12.96 2.88 1.58
C VAL A 155 11.65 2.25 1.09
N SER A 156 11.65 1.66 -0.09
CA SER A 156 10.46 0.89 -0.52
C SER A 156 10.32 -0.39 0.29
N ALA A 157 9.11 -0.91 0.44
CA ALA A 157 8.85 -2.12 1.21
C ALA A 157 9.70 -3.31 0.72
N LYS A 158 9.87 -3.49 -0.59
CA LYS A 158 10.75 -4.53 -1.14
C LYS A 158 12.23 -4.33 -0.79
N VAL A 159 12.69 -3.07 -0.77
CA VAL A 159 14.08 -2.76 -0.36
C VAL A 159 14.24 -3.02 1.13
N PHE A 160 13.25 -2.64 1.94
CA PHE A 160 13.24 -2.93 3.37
C PHE A 160 13.37 -4.44 3.63
N ILE A 161 12.51 -5.27 3.04
CA ILE A 161 12.56 -6.71 3.20
C ILE A 161 13.93 -7.26 2.78
N ARG A 162 14.48 -6.84 1.64
CA ARG A 162 15.78 -7.29 1.17
C ARG A 162 16.91 -6.93 2.15
N LEU A 163 16.93 -5.70 2.66
CA LEU A 163 17.96 -5.23 3.59
C LEU A 163 17.87 -5.91 4.95
N PHE A 164 16.66 -6.27 5.38
CA PHE A 164 16.42 -6.91 6.68
C PHE A 164 16.32 -8.44 6.59
N LYS A 165 16.52 -9.04 5.40
CA LYS A 165 16.47 -10.49 5.21
C LYS A 165 17.42 -11.23 6.16
N ASP A 166 18.65 -10.73 6.26
CA ASP A 166 19.74 -11.36 7.01
C ASP A 166 20.02 -10.66 8.35
N ALA A 167 19.10 -9.80 8.79
CA ALA A 167 19.28 -9.00 10.02
C ALA A 167 19.01 -9.78 11.33
N GLY A 168 18.64 -11.06 11.25
CA GLY A 168 18.27 -11.86 12.42
C GLY A 168 16.88 -11.53 13.01
N LEU A 169 16.09 -10.71 12.31
CA LEU A 169 14.71 -10.34 12.68
C LEU A 169 13.74 -11.26 11.93
N ASN A 170 13.58 -12.49 12.44
CA ASN A 170 12.88 -13.56 11.73
C ASN A 170 11.54 -13.94 12.36
N GLU A 171 11.02 -13.13 13.27
CA GLU A 171 9.80 -13.45 13.99
C GLU A 171 8.83 -12.27 14.01
N GLY A 172 7.55 -12.63 14.02
CA GLY A 172 6.43 -11.68 14.15
C GLY A 172 6.05 -10.96 12.87
N VAL A 173 4.91 -10.33 12.94
CA VAL A 173 4.36 -9.46 11.88
C VAL A 173 4.46 -8.02 12.37
N ILE A 174 5.02 -7.15 11.54
CA ILE A 174 5.15 -5.72 11.81
C ILE A 174 4.27 -4.92 10.87
N ALA A 175 3.82 -3.72 11.29
CA ALA A 175 3.13 -2.83 10.38
C ALA A 175 4.10 -1.80 9.79
N ALA A 176 4.10 -1.67 8.48
CA ALA A 176 4.94 -0.75 7.72
C ALA A 176 4.11 0.40 7.17
N LYS A 177 4.37 1.62 7.66
CA LYS A 177 3.63 2.83 7.32
C LYS A 177 4.33 3.61 6.22
N SER A 178 3.59 3.89 5.16
CA SER A 178 3.97 4.87 4.12
C SER A 178 3.22 6.20 4.33
N ALA A 179 3.23 7.10 3.32
CA ALA A 179 2.49 8.36 3.41
C ALA A 179 0.97 8.16 3.52
N HIS A 180 0.43 7.20 2.76
CA HIS A 180 -1.03 7.02 2.61
C HIS A 180 -1.46 5.55 2.73
N HIS A 181 -0.57 4.67 3.21
CA HIS A 181 -0.83 3.25 3.27
C HIS A 181 -0.13 2.60 4.47
N LEU A 182 -0.79 1.61 5.04
CA LEU A 182 -0.24 0.72 6.05
C LEU A 182 -0.33 -0.70 5.51
N ALA A 183 0.79 -1.41 5.46
CA ALA A 183 0.87 -2.81 5.09
C ALA A 183 1.43 -3.63 6.25
N ALA A 184 1.09 -4.90 6.34
CA ALA A 184 1.75 -5.81 7.26
C ALA A 184 2.96 -6.46 6.56
N ILE A 185 4.02 -6.73 7.31
CA ILE A 185 5.20 -7.49 6.86
C ILE A 185 5.41 -8.64 7.82
N ASP A 186 5.29 -9.85 7.32
CA ASP A 186 5.68 -11.04 8.05
C ASP A 186 7.20 -11.21 7.98
N MET A 187 7.84 -11.05 9.12
CA MET A 187 9.30 -11.14 9.22
C MET A 187 9.83 -12.57 9.13
N LYS A 188 9.00 -13.58 9.32
CA LYS A 188 9.36 -14.98 9.14
C LYS A 188 9.42 -15.36 7.67
N SER A 189 8.34 -15.15 6.94
CA SER A 189 8.26 -15.47 5.51
C SER A 189 8.93 -14.42 4.61
N LYS A 190 9.26 -13.24 5.16
CA LYS A 190 9.76 -12.08 4.41
C LYS A 190 8.80 -11.60 3.33
N LYS A 191 7.52 -11.67 3.64
CA LYS A 191 6.45 -11.27 2.74
C LYS A 191 5.66 -10.06 3.25
N ILE A 192 5.21 -9.26 2.32
CA ILE A 192 4.22 -8.22 2.58
C ILE A 192 2.84 -8.86 2.46
N LEU A 193 2.04 -8.74 3.51
CA LEU A 193 0.66 -9.22 3.54
C LEU A 193 -0.26 -8.04 3.22
N ASP A 194 -0.86 -8.05 2.03
CA ASP A 194 -1.71 -6.95 1.56
C ASP A 194 -2.73 -7.44 0.53
N MET A 195 -3.70 -6.61 0.19
CA MET A 195 -4.68 -6.87 -0.88
C MET A 195 -4.19 -6.52 -2.29
N TRP A 196 -3.07 -5.83 -2.39
CA TRP A 196 -2.49 -5.41 -3.65
C TRP A 196 -0.97 -5.31 -3.51
N ASN A 197 -0.27 -5.29 -4.63
CA ASN A 197 1.18 -5.21 -4.63
C ASN A 197 1.69 -3.86 -4.12
N SER A 198 1.89 -3.76 -2.81
CA SER A 198 2.42 -2.57 -2.13
C SER A 198 3.95 -2.56 -1.98
N ALA A 199 4.68 -3.47 -2.63
CA ALA A 199 6.13 -3.59 -2.57
C ALA A 199 6.89 -2.30 -2.93
N GLY A 200 6.28 -1.44 -3.76
CA GLY A 200 6.82 -0.14 -4.14
C GLY A 200 6.56 0.99 -3.14
N CYS A 201 5.71 0.80 -2.13
CA CYS A 201 5.39 1.83 -1.14
C CYS A 201 6.61 2.22 -0.31
N ARG A 202 6.86 3.53 -0.19
CA ARG A 202 8.00 4.06 0.58
C ARG A 202 7.64 4.13 2.06
N ILE A 203 8.24 3.24 2.84
CA ILE A 203 8.07 3.16 4.29
C ILE A 203 8.73 4.37 4.95
N LYS A 204 8.02 4.99 5.88
CA LYS A 204 8.47 6.11 6.72
C LYS A 204 8.73 5.66 8.15
N SER A 205 7.87 4.79 8.68
CA SER A 205 7.94 4.24 10.02
C SER A 205 7.42 2.81 10.04
N ILE A 206 7.77 2.08 11.06
CA ILE A 206 7.28 0.72 11.34
C ILE A 206 6.70 0.67 12.76
N PHE A 207 5.75 -0.23 12.95
CA PHE A 207 5.25 -0.59 14.28
C PHE A 207 5.75 -1.98 14.61
N VAL A 208 6.45 -2.08 15.74
CA VAL A 208 7.07 -3.32 16.22
C VAL A 208 6.65 -3.59 17.66
N PRO A 209 6.68 -4.84 18.14
CA PRO A 209 6.47 -5.13 19.55
C PRO A 209 7.42 -4.30 20.43
N THR A 210 6.89 -3.64 21.46
CA THR A 210 7.67 -2.75 22.35
C THR A 210 8.83 -3.50 23.02
N ALA A 211 8.66 -4.78 23.33
CA ALA A 211 9.72 -5.63 23.86
C ALA A 211 10.93 -5.77 22.93
N GLN A 212 10.74 -5.59 21.61
CA GLN A 212 11.79 -5.68 20.60
C GLN A 212 12.34 -4.31 20.17
N LYS A 213 11.86 -3.21 20.78
CA LYS A 213 12.19 -1.83 20.38
C LYS A 213 13.68 -1.57 20.25
N SER A 214 14.49 -1.94 21.23
CA SER A 214 15.93 -1.69 21.25
C SER A 214 16.64 -2.45 20.13
N VAL A 215 16.27 -3.71 19.90
CA VAL A 215 16.84 -4.55 18.84
C VAL A 215 16.53 -3.93 17.46
N TRP A 216 15.27 -3.54 17.23
CA TRP A 216 14.88 -2.89 16.00
C TRP A 216 15.58 -1.55 15.78
N MET A 217 15.70 -0.71 16.80
CA MET A 217 16.41 0.58 16.70
C MET A 217 17.90 0.39 16.31
N THR A 218 18.59 -0.55 16.96
CA THR A 218 19.98 -0.88 16.62
C THR A 218 20.10 -1.30 15.15
N LYS A 219 19.25 -2.23 14.69
CA LYS A 219 19.27 -2.71 13.31
C LYS A 219 18.88 -1.64 12.29
N LEU A 220 17.87 -0.81 12.60
CA LEU A 220 17.49 0.30 11.74
C LEU A 220 18.63 1.28 11.53
N ASN A 221 19.33 1.66 12.60
CA ASN A 221 20.48 2.58 12.54
C ASN A 221 21.67 1.96 11.79
N ALA A 222 21.95 0.69 12.03
CA ALA A 222 23.06 -0.01 11.35
C ALA A 222 22.82 -0.19 9.83
N ILE A 223 21.57 -0.40 9.40
CA ILE A 223 21.24 -0.75 8.02
C ILE A 223 20.79 0.47 7.20
N LEU A 224 20.14 1.44 7.83
CA LEU A 224 19.51 2.58 7.18
C LEU A 224 20.09 3.95 7.61
N GLY A 225 20.91 3.98 8.64
CA GLY A 225 21.59 5.18 9.16
C GLY A 225 22.81 5.59 8.36
#